data_f3e841ad6e0e5477ac21adf1ca4d5c2c
#
_entry.id   f3e841ad6e0e5477ac21adf1ca4d5c2c
#
_cell.length_a   1.000
_cell.length_b   1.000
_cell.length_c   1.000
_cell.angle_alpha   90.00
_cell.angle_beta   90.00
_cell.angle_gamma   90.00
#
_symmetry.space_group_name_H-M   'P 1'
#
loop_
_entity.id
_entity.type
_entity.pdbx_description
1 polymer ?
#
loop_
_entity_poly.entity_id
_entity_poly.type
_entity_poly.pdbx_seq_one_letter_code
_entity_poly.pdbx_strand_id
1 'polypeptide(L)'
;MLAATLLVSCTEKKQEHIVTPWGEVLDSVDVTEGFDLHEIQQGGELIMATISGPQTYYDYHGKHLGTQYLLVRRLADKLGVKVRVEVCRDSAELVKQLAEKEIDIVAWPTPGHLEAKPTKPFLAEELKAWFKPEMVAEVQKEETRQLTVQRVKRRVFSPMLDKNGGIISHYDHYFQQYSQPIRWDWRLMAAQCYQESTFDPKAVSFAGAKGLMQIMPATADLLGLPRDKMYDPEQNIAAAAKYLGQLEEKLSDIRNRVERTNFVLASYNGGIHHIRDAMALAKRDGKNPHVWREVSEYVLKLASPQYYNDPIVKHGYMRGSETVDYVAKIRQRHQGYMGVKSPHMGYHPSQPRKSEKRKSKYDI
;
A
#
# COMPACT_ATOMS: atom_id res chain seq x y z
N MET A 1 40.76 40.45 -59.16
CA MET A 1 39.59 40.73 -58.35
C MET A 1 38.49 39.79 -58.82
N LEU A 2 38.30 38.64 -58.12
CA LEU A 2 37.20 37.73 -58.38
C LEU A 2 36.18 37.90 -57.26
N ALA A 3 34.99 38.32 -57.63
CA ALA A 3 33.86 38.44 -56.72
C ALA A 3 33.16 37.05 -56.61
N ALA A 4 33.15 36.49 -55.43
CA ALA A 4 32.42 35.26 -55.12
C ALA A 4 30.98 35.61 -54.66
N THR A 5 30.03 35.33 -55.51
CA THR A 5 28.58 35.42 -55.15
C THR A 5 28.15 34.21 -54.39
N LEU A 6 27.81 34.38 -53.13
CA LEU A 6 27.14 33.38 -52.26
C LEU A 6 25.66 33.30 -52.64
N LEU A 7 25.27 32.18 -53.26
CA LEU A 7 23.86 31.83 -53.44
C LEU A 7 23.36 31.20 -52.14
N VAL A 8 22.50 31.93 -51.40
CA VAL A 8 21.71 31.35 -50.32
C VAL A 8 20.51 30.63 -50.92
N SER A 9 20.55 29.30 -50.88
CA SER A 9 19.43 28.47 -51.26
C SER A 9 18.45 28.39 -50.06
N CYS A 10 17.34 29.12 -50.18
CA CYS A 10 16.17 28.89 -49.31
C CYS A 10 15.51 27.61 -49.79
N THR A 11 15.64 26.53 -49.01
CA THR A 11 14.80 25.33 -49.19
C THR A 11 13.43 25.61 -48.56
N GLU A 12 12.45 25.94 -49.39
CA GLU A 12 11.05 25.96 -49.02
C GLU A 12 10.65 24.55 -48.57
N LYS A 13 10.23 24.36 -47.32
CA LYS A 13 9.56 23.16 -46.85
C LYS A 13 8.22 23.05 -47.60
N LYS A 14 8.08 22.04 -48.46
CA LYS A 14 6.80 21.66 -49.06
C LYS A 14 5.82 21.35 -47.92
N GLN A 15 4.76 22.14 -47.79
CA GLN A 15 3.58 21.81 -46.97
C GLN A 15 2.86 20.67 -47.68
N GLU A 16 2.81 19.50 -47.04
CA GLU A 16 1.98 18.39 -47.48
C GLU A 16 0.52 18.65 -47.00
N HIS A 17 -0.37 18.94 -47.94
CA HIS A 17 -1.80 19.04 -47.68
C HIS A 17 -2.40 17.63 -47.58
N ILE A 18 -3.05 17.34 -46.45
CA ILE A 18 -3.82 16.10 -46.29
C ILE A 18 -5.22 16.33 -46.88
N VAL A 19 -5.53 15.63 -47.95
CA VAL A 19 -6.86 15.62 -48.55
C VAL A 19 -7.69 14.50 -47.96
N THR A 20 -8.81 14.84 -47.30
CA THR A 20 -9.72 13.85 -46.75
C THR A 20 -10.39 13.02 -47.89
N PRO A 21 -10.88 11.79 -47.63
CA PRO A 21 -11.57 10.95 -48.64
C PRO A 21 -12.80 11.61 -49.32
N TRP A 22 -13.30 12.69 -48.74
CA TRP A 22 -14.43 13.50 -49.26
C TRP A 22 -14.01 14.85 -49.86
N GLY A 23 -12.69 15.05 -50.09
CA GLY A 23 -12.20 16.18 -50.87
C GLY A 23 -11.99 17.49 -50.15
N GLU A 24 -12.10 17.55 -48.79
CA GLU A 24 -11.72 18.70 -48.02
C GLU A 24 -10.19 18.76 -47.87
N VAL A 25 -9.60 19.89 -48.21
CA VAL A 25 -8.19 20.18 -47.96
C VAL A 25 -8.11 20.74 -46.53
N LEU A 26 -7.61 19.92 -45.60
CA LEU A 26 -7.23 20.42 -44.30
C LEU A 26 -5.91 21.16 -44.46
N ASP A 27 -5.94 22.49 -44.39
CA ASP A 27 -4.73 23.27 -44.15
C ASP A 27 -4.08 22.68 -42.92
N SER A 28 -2.77 22.41 -42.98
CA SER A 28 -2.00 21.87 -41.85
C SER A 28 -2.15 22.80 -40.66
N VAL A 29 -3.20 22.61 -39.90
CA VAL A 29 -3.19 23.02 -38.50
C VAL A 29 -2.00 22.29 -37.91
N ASP A 30 -1.09 23.00 -37.26
CA ASP A 30 0.00 22.39 -36.49
C ASP A 30 -0.61 21.36 -35.53
N VAL A 31 -0.72 20.10 -35.98
CA VAL A 31 -1.36 18.96 -35.29
C VAL A 31 -0.55 18.57 -34.06
N THR A 32 0.50 19.30 -33.75
CA THR A 32 1.45 18.99 -32.67
C THR A 32 1.22 19.77 -31.37
N GLU A 33 0.44 20.84 -31.38
CA GLU A 33 0.20 21.60 -30.13
C GLU A 33 -0.69 20.82 -29.16
N GLY A 34 -0.08 20.26 -28.11
CA GLY A 34 -0.77 19.67 -26.96
C GLY A 34 -1.25 18.21 -27.17
N PHE A 35 -0.87 17.55 -28.27
CA PHE A 35 -1.40 16.22 -28.58
C PHE A 35 -1.05 15.16 -27.53
N ASP A 36 0.17 15.15 -27.01
CA ASP A 36 0.61 14.22 -25.96
C ASP A 36 -0.11 14.43 -24.62
N LEU A 37 -0.37 15.68 -24.21
CA LEU A 37 -1.18 15.99 -23.02
C LEU A 37 -2.64 15.62 -23.23
N HIS A 38 -3.16 15.85 -24.44
CA HIS A 38 -4.54 15.47 -24.79
C HIS A 38 -4.74 13.95 -24.77
N GLU A 39 -3.78 13.19 -25.31
CA GLU A 39 -3.78 11.72 -25.23
C GLU A 39 -3.81 11.22 -23.78
N ILE A 40 -2.95 11.79 -22.90
CA ILE A 40 -2.90 11.45 -21.48
C ILE A 40 -4.25 11.76 -20.81
N GLN A 41 -4.83 12.93 -21.11
CA GLN A 41 -6.12 13.32 -20.56
C GLN A 41 -7.27 12.46 -21.06
N GLN A 42 -7.31 12.12 -22.34
CA GLN A 42 -8.30 11.20 -22.91
C GLN A 42 -8.15 9.77 -22.39
N GLY A 43 -6.91 9.30 -22.24
CA GLY A 43 -6.60 7.99 -21.67
C GLY A 43 -6.92 7.89 -20.17
N GLY A 44 -7.05 9.04 -19.49
CA GLY A 44 -7.38 9.13 -18.07
C GLY A 44 -6.27 8.67 -17.13
N GLU A 45 -5.06 8.38 -17.67
CA GLU A 45 -3.92 7.87 -16.91
C GLU A 45 -2.62 8.59 -17.30
N LEU A 46 -1.80 8.90 -16.29
CA LEU A 46 -0.41 9.32 -16.42
C LEU A 46 0.48 8.15 -15.99
N ILE A 47 1.28 7.62 -16.91
CA ILE A 47 2.08 6.42 -16.69
C ILE A 47 3.46 6.82 -16.17
N MET A 48 3.71 6.51 -14.90
CA MET A 48 4.97 6.78 -14.21
C MET A 48 5.81 5.52 -14.13
N ALA A 49 7.04 5.55 -14.64
CA ALA A 49 8.05 4.52 -14.37
C ALA A 49 8.99 4.95 -13.25
N THR A 50 9.33 4.01 -12.36
CA THR A 50 10.23 4.29 -11.23
C THR A 50 10.81 2.99 -10.66
N ILE A 51 11.74 3.14 -9.70
CA ILE A 51 12.31 2.05 -8.91
C ILE A 51 11.68 2.12 -7.52
N SER A 52 11.42 0.95 -6.89
CA SER A 52 10.90 0.91 -5.51
C SER A 52 11.89 1.53 -4.53
N GLY A 53 11.41 2.39 -3.64
CA GLY A 53 12.23 3.03 -2.62
C GLY A 53 11.48 4.09 -1.82
N PRO A 54 12.00 4.49 -0.65
CA PRO A 54 11.32 5.41 0.25
C PRO A 54 11.12 6.80 -0.33
N GLN A 55 11.97 7.22 -1.28
CA GLN A 55 11.86 8.51 -1.93
C GLN A 55 11.15 8.45 -3.29
N THR A 56 11.08 7.29 -3.90
CA THR A 56 10.48 7.09 -5.21
C THR A 56 9.04 6.63 -5.11
N TYR A 57 8.85 5.36 -4.79
CA TYR A 57 7.55 4.72 -4.69
C TYR A 57 7.61 3.48 -3.80
N TYR A 58 6.65 3.33 -2.92
CA TYR A 58 6.42 2.12 -2.14
C TYR A 58 4.96 1.98 -1.72
N ASP A 59 4.53 0.73 -1.53
CA ASP A 59 3.23 0.47 -0.91
C ASP A 59 3.36 0.46 0.62
N TYR A 60 2.41 1.10 1.27
CA TYR A 60 2.33 1.14 2.72
C TYR A 60 0.88 0.96 3.16
N HIS A 61 0.55 -0.23 3.65
CA HIS A 61 -0.81 -0.59 4.04
C HIS A 61 -1.85 -0.30 2.94
N GLY A 62 -1.53 -0.62 1.68
CA GLY A 62 -2.39 -0.39 0.52
C GLY A 62 -2.52 1.08 0.10
N LYS A 63 -1.65 1.95 0.58
CA LYS A 63 -1.45 3.30 0.04
C LYS A 63 -0.10 3.42 -0.61
N HIS A 64 -0.10 4.09 -1.73
CA HIS A 64 1.11 4.41 -2.45
C HIS A 64 1.73 5.68 -1.89
N LEU A 65 3.00 5.61 -1.51
CA LEU A 65 3.79 6.67 -0.91
C LEU A 65 5.15 6.79 -1.63
N GLY A 66 5.93 7.75 -1.21
CA GLY A 66 7.22 8.14 -1.79
C GLY A 66 7.16 9.56 -2.35
N THR A 67 8.20 10.34 -2.11
CA THR A 67 8.28 11.76 -2.51
C THR A 67 7.96 11.96 -4.00
N GLN A 68 8.58 11.14 -4.87
CA GLN A 68 8.39 11.24 -6.31
C GLN A 68 6.96 10.88 -6.73
N TYR A 69 6.42 9.78 -6.19
CA TYR A 69 5.05 9.40 -6.45
C TYR A 69 4.05 10.49 -6.03
N LEU A 70 4.26 11.10 -4.85
CA LEU A 70 3.38 12.16 -4.37
C LEU A 70 3.44 13.41 -5.26
N LEU A 71 4.62 13.73 -5.81
CA LEU A 71 4.75 14.80 -6.81
C LEU A 71 3.99 14.46 -8.09
N VAL A 72 4.23 13.27 -8.67
CA VAL A 72 3.54 12.85 -9.90
C VAL A 72 2.03 12.77 -9.71
N ARG A 73 1.57 12.32 -8.53
CA ARG A 73 0.15 12.33 -8.20
C ARG A 73 -0.45 13.74 -8.22
N ARG A 74 0.25 14.74 -7.65
CA ARG A 74 -0.20 16.14 -7.70
C ARG A 74 -0.24 16.69 -9.12
N LEU A 75 0.71 16.29 -9.98
CA LEU A 75 0.66 16.64 -11.40
C LEU A 75 -0.54 15.97 -12.09
N ALA A 76 -0.76 14.69 -11.86
CA ALA A 76 -1.89 13.95 -12.40
C ALA A 76 -3.23 14.54 -11.95
N ASP A 77 -3.36 14.92 -10.65
CA ASP A 77 -4.54 15.62 -10.11
C ASP A 77 -4.78 16.95 -10.86
N LYS A 78 -3.72 17.72 -11.18
CA LYS A 78 -3.80 18.93 -11.99
C LYS A 78 -4.28 18.65 -13.42
N LEU A 79 -3.80 17.56 -14.02
CA LEU A 79 -4.20 17.16 -15.38
C LEU A 79 -5.58 16.47 -15.44
N GLY A 80 -6.19 16.15 -14.28
CA GLY A 80 -7.46 15.46 -14.19
C GLY A 80 -7.40 13.96 -14.48
N VAL A 81 -6.24 13.32 -14.31
CA VAL A 81 -5.98 11.90 -14.61
C VAL A 81 -5.51 11.13 -13.38
N LYS A 82 -5.45 9.79 -13.49
CA LYS A 82 -4.91 8.91 -12.45
C LYS A 82 -3.45 8.58 -12.73
N VAL A 83 -2.67 8.24 -11.70
CA VAL A 83 -1.31 7.74 -11.88
C VAL A 83 -1.35 6.22 -11.99
N ARG A 84 -0.77 5.67 -13.06
CA ARG A 84 -0.39 4.28 -13.19
C ARG A 84 1.11 4.14 -12.98
N VAL A 85 1.53 3.26 -12.06
CA VAL A 85 2.94 3.10 -11.70
C VAL A 85 3.50 1.81 -12.27
N GLU A 86 4.58 1.93 -13.03
CA GLU A 86 5.40 0.82 -13.52
C GLU A 86 6.68 0.78 -12.68
N VAL A 87 6.81 -0.27 -11.85
CA VAL A 87 7.97 -0.43 -10.96
C VAL A 87 9.03 -1.26 -11.64
N CYS A 88 10.20 -0.66 -11.86
CA CYS A 88 11.38 -1.30 -12.44
C CYS A 88 12.29 -1.84 -11.32
N ARG A 89 13.06 -2.89 -11.61
CA ARG A 89 13.99 -3.50 -10.66
C ARG A 89 15.21 -2.62 -10.40
N ASP A 90 15.71 -2.00 -11.47
CA ASP A 90 16.93 -1.18 -11.44
C ASP A 90 16.90 -0.07 -12.50
N SER A 91 17.92 0.77 -12.49
CA SER A 91 18.04 1.88 -13.45
C SER A 91 18.21 1.42 -14.89
N ALA A 92 18.78 0.24 -15.14
CA ALA A 92 18.95 -0.30 -16.50
C ALA A 92 17.59 -0.73 -17.06
N GLU A 93 16.76 -1.39 -16.27
CA GLU A 93 15.38 -1.72 -16.64
C GLU A 93 14.54 -0.46 -16.85
N LEU A 94 14.71 0.56 -15.99
CA LEU A 94 14.01 1.84 -16.11
C LEU A 94 14.33 2.52 -17.45
N VAL A 95 15.60 2.59 -17.84
CA VAL A 95 16.04 3.12 -19.16
C VAL A 95 15.48 2.29 -20.30
N LYS A 96 15.51 0.97 -20.19
CA LYS A 96 14.94 0.08 -21.20
C LYS A 96 13.43 0.28 -21.38
N GLN A 97 12.68 0.37 -20.28
CA GLN A 97 11.25 0.61 -20.34
C GLN A 97 10.91 1.98 -20.91
N LEU A 98 11.73 3.00 -20.62
CA LEU A 98 11.57 4.32 -21.23
C LEU A 98 11.68 4.27 -22.75
N ALA A 99 12.54 3.41 -23.30
CA ALA A 99 12.69 3.23 -24.74
C ALA A 99 11.57 2.38 -25.39
N GLU A 100 11.12 1.32 -24.69
CA GLU A 100 10.30 0.25 -25.29
C GLU A 100 8.80 0.34 -24.93
N LYS A 101 8.44 0.92 -23.80
CA LYS A 101 7.05 0.95 -23.31
C LYS A 101 6.42 2.33 -23.41
N GLU A 102 5.08 2.34 -23.33
CA GLU A 102 4.31 3.56 -23.17
C GLU A 102 4.45 4.07 -21.72
N ILE A 103 5.43 4.92 -21.53
CA ILE A 103 5.69 5.64 -20.28
C ILE A 103 5.61 7.13 -20.60
N ASP A 104 4.96 7.89 -19.74
CA ASP A 104 4.85 9.34 -19.90
C ASP A 104 5.95 10.07 -19.11
N ILE A 105 6.23 9.62 -17.88
CA ILE A 105 7.15 10.27 -16.97
C ILE A 105 8.03 9.26 -16.23
N VAL A 106 9.31 9.60 -16.07
CA VAL A 106 10.25 8.85 -15.22
C VAL A 106 10.47 9.59 -13.92
N ALA A 107 10.36 8.88 -12.82
CA ALA A 107 10.71 9.36 -11.50
C ALA A 107 12.01 8.71 -11.04
N TRP A 108 13.10 9.46 -11.11
CA TRP A 108 14.43 9.03 -10.72
C TRP A 108 14.59 8.95 -9.18
N PRO A 109 15.53 8.17 -8.64
CA PRO A 109 15.72 8.04 -7.19
C PRO A 109 16.15 9.33 -6.46
N THR A 110 16.34 10.43 -7.18
CA THR A 110 16.66 11.73 -6.61
C THR A 110 15.39 12.55 -6.41
N PRO A 111 15.08 13.05 -5.19
CA PRO A 111 13.87 13.82 -4.93
C PRO A 111 13.71 15.03 -5.86
N GLY A 112 12.53 15.14 -6.47
CA GLY A 112 12.24 16.21 -7.43
C GLY A 112 12.81 16.01 -8.83
N HIS A 113 13.54 14.92 -9.07
CA HIS A 113 14.06 14.60 -10.41
C HIS A 113 13.01 13.78 -11.18
N LEU A 114 12.13 14.50 -11.87
CA LEU A 114 11.10 13.98 -12.76
C LEU A 114 11.44 14.37 -14.20
N GLU A 115 11.28 13.42 -15.11
CA GLU A 115 11.61 13.63 -16.52
C GLU A 115 10.49 13.05 -17.39
N ALA A 116 9.89 13.90 -18.24
CA ALA A 116 8.93 13.43 -19.22
C ALA A 116 9.66 12.66 -20.36
N LYS A 117 8.97 11.67 -20.93
CA LYS A 117 9.52 10.92 -22.07
C LYS A 117 9.87 11.89 -23.21
N PRO A 118 11.01 11.71 -23.92
CA PRO A 118 11.42 12.59 -25.00
C PRO A 118 10.37 12.77 -26.12
N THR A 119 9.47 11.80 -26.30
CA THR A 119 8.36 11.88 -27.25
C THR A 119 7.13 12.61 -26.72
N LYS A 120 7.20 13.19 -25.52
CA LYS A 120 6.11 13.91 -24.84
C LYS A 120 6.54 15.37 -24.52
N PRO A 121 6.80 16.21 -25.55
CA PRO A 121 7.37 17.55 -25.36
C PRO A 121 6.44 18.48 -24.59
N PHE A 122 5.12 18.41 -24.79
CA PHE A 122 4.15 19.28 -24.08
C PHE A 122 4.01 18.86 -22.61
N LEU A 123 4.08 17.57 -22.29
CA LEU A 123 4.19 17.11 -20.91
C LEU A 123 5.48 17.62 -20.26
N ALA A 124 6.60 17.64 -20.99
CA ALA A 124 7.88 18.16 -20.49
C ALA A 124 7.80 19.66 -20.18
N GLU A 125 7.18 20.45 -21.04
CA GLU A 125 6.93 21.88 -20.81
C GLU A 125 5.99 22.13 -19.64
N GLU A 126 4.88 21.36 -19.57
CA GLU A 126 3.94 21.42 -18.47
C GLU A 126 4.59 21.07 -17.13
N LEU A 127 5.39 20.00 -17.11
CA LEU A 127 6.15 19.56 -15.93
C LEU A 127 7.10 20.66 -15.47
N LYS A 128 7.85 21.28 -16.39
CA LYS A 128 8.79 22.38 -16.10
C LYS A 128 8.09 23.62 -15.58
N ALA A 129 6.95 23.98 -16.16
CA ALA A 129 6.16 25.14 -15.73
C ALA A 129 5.50 24.92 -14.36
N TRP A 130 5.09 23.70 -14.08
CA TRP A 130 4.38 23.33 -12.84
C TRP A 130 5.33 23.08 -11.69
N PHE A 131 6.45 22.39 -11.91
CA PHE A 131 7.35 21.96 -10.83
C PHE A 131 8.05 23.14 -10.18
N LYS A 132 8.01 23.18 -8.85
CA LYS A 132 8.77 24.12 -8.01
C LYS A 132 9.54 23.33 -6.95
N PRO A 133 10.83 23.63 -6.69
CA PRO A 133 11.65 22.90 -5.72
C PRO A 133 11.03 22.78 -4.33
N GLU A 134 10.26 23.81 -3.90
CA GLU A 134 9.58 23.84 -2.60
C GLU A 134 8.55 22.73 -2.45
N MET A 135 7.97 22.25 -3.55
CA MET A 135 6.98 21.17 -3.57
C MET A 135 7.57 19.86 -3.02
N VAL A 136 8.88 19.64 -3.15
CA VAL A 136 9.57 18.48 -2.59
C VAL A 136 9.43 18.47 -1.07
N ALA A 137 9.73 19.58 -0.41
CA ALA A 137 9.60 19.70 1.04
C ALA A 137 8.14 19.57 1.51
N GLU A 138 7.20 20.10 0.72
CA GLU A 138 5.77 20.00 1.03
C GLU A 138 5.28 18.55 1.01
N VAL A 139 5.60 17.78 -0.05
CA VAL A 139 5.17 16.37 -0.14
C VAL A 139 5.86 15.51 0.90
N GLN A 140 7.13 15.77 1.24
CA GLN A 140 7.83 15.09 2.33
C GLN A 140 7.18 15.36 3.69
N LYS A 141 6.76 16.60 3.93
CA LYS A 141 6.00 16.96 5.14
C LYS A 141 4.62 16.29 5.16
N GLU A 142 3.95 16.23 4.03
CA GLU A 142 2.68 15.52 3.88
C GLU A 142 2.87 14.03 4.18
N GLU A 143 3.87 13.39 3.58
CA GLU A 143 4.20 11.98 3.81
C GLU A 143 4.51 11.71 5.27
N THR A 144 5.38 12.54 5.89
CA THR A 144 5.71 12.45 7.32
C THR A 144 4.46 12.57 8.18
N ARG A 145 3.57 13.52 7.88
CA ARG A 145 2.29 13.67 8.57
C ARG A 145 1.43 12.42 8.39
N GLN A 146 1.34 11.89 7.18
CA GLN A 146 0.59 10.67 6.90
C GLN A 146 1.14 9.45 7.66
N LEU A 147 2.44 9.39 7.88
CA LEU A 147 3.10 8.32 8.61
C LEU A 147 3.03 8.49 10.15
N THR A 148 2.86 9.71 10.66
CA THR A 148 2.90 10.04 12.11
C THR A 148 1.53 10.29 12.72
N VAL A 149 0.55 10.81 11.94
CA VAL A 149 -0.83 11.00 12.42
C VAL A 149 -1.44 9.63 12.77
N GLN A 150 -2.19 9.58 13.87
CA GLN A 150 -2.84 8.36 14.38
C GLN A 150 -3.27 7.42 13.25
N ARG A 151 -2.53 6.32 13.12
CA ARG A 151 -2.67 5.35 12.02
C ARG A 151 -4.07 4.74 11.96
N VAL A 152 -4.74 4.69 13.11
CA VAL A 152 -6.11 4.19 13.23
C VAL A 152 -6.91 5.13 14.11
N LYS A 153 -7.97 5.72 13.58
CA LYS A 153 -8.99 6.42 14.37
C LYS A 153 -9.86 5.36 15.02
N ARG A 154 -9.77 5.23 16.34
CA ARG A 154 -10.48 4.20 17.11
C ARG A 154 -10.70 4.64 18.55
N ARG A 155 -11.72 4.07 19.19
CA ARG A 155 -11.85 4.06 20.65
C ARG A 155 -10.89 3.01 21.21
N VAL A 156 -10.26 3.31 22.33
CA VAL A 156 -9.43 2.34 23.03
C VAL A 156 -10.30 1.65 24.08
N PHE A 157 -10.60 0.38 23.86
CA PHE A 157 -11.29 -0.46 24.83
C PHE A 157 -10.28 -1.20 25.72
N SER A 158 -10.77 -1.75 26.81
CA SER A 158 -9.95 -2.61 27.67
C SER A 158 -9.40 -3.80 26.88
N PRO A 159 -8.13 -4.18 27.09
CA PRO A 159 -7.58 -5.39 26.46
C PRO A 159 -8.25 -6.68 26.95
N MET A 160 -9.00 -6.61 28.06
CA MET A 160 -9.77 -7.70 28.63
C MET A 160 -10.95 -7.13 29.40
N LEU A 161 -12.16 -7.54 29.09
CA LEU A 161 -13.38 -7.06 29.71
C LEU A 161 -13.55 -7.57 31.16
N ASP A 162 -13.37 -8.87 31.33
CA ASP A 162 -13.46 -9.51 32.65
C ASP A 162 -12.37 -10.59 32.77
N LYS A 163 -11.34 -10.25 33.56
CA LYS A 163 -10.23 -11.16 33.81
C LYS A 163 -10.64 -12.40 34.63
N ASN A 164 -11.55 -12.23 35.61
CA ASN A 164 -11.98 -13.31 36.48
C ASN A 164 -13.01 -14.20 35.81
N GLY A 165 -13.92 -13.63 35.01
CA GLY A 165 -14.91 -14.35 34.22
C GLY A 165 -14.38 -14.92 32.90
N GLY A 166 -13.12 -14.62 32.55
CA GLY A 166 -12.50 -15.14 31.33
C GLY A 166 -13.03 -14.53 30.03
N ILE A 167 -13.52 -13.29 30.06
CA ILE A 167 -14.08 -12.59 28.91
C ILE A 167 -13.04 -11.59 28.39
N ILE A 168 -12.53 -11.80 27.16
CA ILE A 168 -11.57 -10.91 26.52
C ILE A 168 -12.31 -9.72 25.91
N SER A 169 -13.35 -9.98 25.12
CA SER A 169 -14.10 -8.96 24.40
C SER A 169 -15.58 -9.33 24.26
N HIS A 170 -16.40 -8.39 23.79
CA HIS A 170 -17.80 -8.66 23.40
C HIS A 170 -17.92 -9.59 22.19
N TYR A 171 -16.81 -9.87 21.49
CA TYR A 171 -16.76 -10.61 20.22
C TYR A 171 -16.16 -12.00 20.37
N ASP A 172 -15.90 -12.49 21.58
CA ASP A 172 -15.22 -13.75 21.83
C ASP A 172 -15.90 -14.94 21.16
N HIS A 173 -17.24 -14.95 21.10
CA HIS A 173 -18.01 -15.99 20.41
C HIS A 173 -17.73 -16.04 18.89
N TYR A 174 -17.55 -14.90 18.23
CA TYR A 174 -17.16 -14.84 16.82
C TYR A 174 -15.73 -15.32 16.62
N PHE A 175 -14.79 -14.92 17.49
CA PHE A 175 -13.42 -15.45 17.42
C PHE A 175 -13.38 -16.96 17.59
N GLN A 176 -14.16 -17.52 18.52
CA GLN A 176 -14.28 -18.96 18.71
C GLN A 176 -14.86 -19.66 17.47
N GLN A 177 -15.93 -19.12 16.89
CA GLN A 177 -16.58 -19.68 15.72
C GLN A 177 -15.64 -19.69 14.50
N TYR A 178 -15.04 -18.55 14.17
CA TYR A 178 -14.30 -18.37 12.93
C TYR A 178 -12.82 -18.79 13.00
N SER A 179 -12.25 -19.01 14.20
CA SER A 179 -10.90 -19.57 14.33
C SER A 179 -10.83 -21.07 14.11
N GLN A 180 -11.94 -21.82 14.31
CA GLN A 180 -11.96 -23.28 14.20
C GLN A 180 -11.59 -23.79 12.78
N PRO A 181 -12.17 -23.26 11.68
CA PRO A 181 -11.85 -23.74 10.34
C PRO A 181 -10.36 -23.60 9.98
N ILE A 182 -9.70 -22.57 10.47
CA ILE A 182 -8.27 -22.33 10.26
C ILE A 182 -7.39 -22.97 11.35
N ARG A 183 -8.01 -23.65 12.31
CA ARG A 183 -7.37 -24.34 13.45
C ARG A 183 -6.48 -23.40 14.28
N TRP A 184 -6.88 -22.14 14.43
CA TRP A 184 -6.21 -21.18 15.30
C TRP A 184 -6.81 -21.19 16.70
N ASP A 185 -6.02 -20.83 17.69
CA ASP A 185 -6.54 -20.46 19.00
C ASP A 185 -7.34 -19.14 18.86
N TRP A 186 -8.61 -19.14 19.25
CA TRP A 186 -9.47 -17.97 19.16
C TRP A 186 -8.89 -16.75 19.89
N ARG A 187 -8.12 -16.98 20.98
CA ARG A 187 -7.44 -15.93 21.74
C ARG A 187 -6.32 -15.26 20.93
N LEU A 188 -5.73 -15.98 20.00
CA LEU A 188 -4.77 -15.40 19.06
C LEU A 188 -5.46 -14.43 18.08
N MET A 189 -6.63 -14.79 17.56
CA MET A 189 -7.43 -13.88 16.74
C MET A 189 -7.91 -12.66 17.55
N ALA A 190 -8.31 -12.84 18.80
CA ALA A 190 -8.65 -11.74 19.70
C ALA A 190 -7.44 -10.83 19.97
N ALA A 191 -6.25 -11.40 20.16
CA ALA A 191 -5.00 -10.64 20.33
C ALA A 191 -4.66 -9.82 19.08
N GLN A 192 -4.85 -10.39 17.89
CA GLN A 192 -4.70 -9.69 16.61
C GLN A 192 -5.73 -8.56 16.48
N CYS A 193 -7.01 -8.82 16.74
CA CYS A 193 -8.06 -7.81 16.70
C CYS A 193 -7.76 -6.63 17.63
N TYR A 194 -7.26 -6.89 18.84
CA TYR A 194 -6.85 -5.82 19.71
C TYR A 194 -5.71 -4.98 19.13
N GLN A 195 -4.75 -5.60 18.46
CA GLN A 195 -3.65 -4.89 17.80
C GLN A 195 -4.17 -4.02 16.65
N GLU A 196 -5.16 -4.51 15.90
CA GLU A 196 -5.77 -3.81 14.77
C GLU A 196 -6.62 -2.62 15.21
N SER A 197 -7.58 -2.86 16.08
CA SER A 197 -8.63 -1.89 16.38
C SER A 197 -8.82 -1.56 17.86
N THR A 198 -8.14 -2.26 18.79
CA THR A 198 -8.49 -2.27 20.22
C THR A 198 -9.95 -2.62 20.48
N PHE A 199 -10.49 -3.55 19.69
CA PHE A 199 -11.89 -4.00 19.70
C PHE A 199 -12.91 -2.92 19.32
N ASP A 200 -12.51 -1.86 18.60
CA ASP A 200 -13.44 -0.86 18.11
C ASP A 200 -13.99 -1.27 16.71
N PRO A 201 -15.29 -1.63 16.58
CA PRO A 201 -15.87 -2.02 15.31
C PRO A 201 -15.97 -0.85 14.31
N LYS A 202 -15.85 0.40 14.78
CA LYS A 202 -15.87 1.61 13.95
C LYS A 202 -14.48 2.15 13.63
N ALA A 203 -13.43 1.39 13.96
CA ALA A 203 -12.06 1.80 13.68
C ALA A 203 -11.84 1.99 12.17
N VAL A 204 -11.14 3.08 11.83
CA VAL A 204 -10.72 3.39 10.46
C VAL A 204 -9.27 3.79 10.45
N SER A 205 -8.46 3.09 9.66
CA SER A 205 -7.06 3.47 9.48
C SER A 205 -6.92 4.66 8.53
N PHE A 206 -5.78 5.30 8.59
CA PHE A 206 -5.36 6.30 7.62
C PHE A 206 -5.41 5.75 6.17
N ALA A 207 -5.06 4.48 5.96
CA ALA A 207 -5.09 3.83 4.66
C ALA A 207 -6.50 3.42 4.20
N GLY A 208 -7.52 3.56 5.06
CA GLY A 208 -8.90 3.20 4.75
C GLY A 208 -9.28 1.78 5.15
N ALA A 209 -8.43 1.06 5.90
CA ALA A 209 -8.81 -0.19 6.52
C ALA A 209 -9.92 0.03 7.55
N LYS A 210 -10.86 -0.90 7.67
CA LYS A 210 -12.08 -0.70 8.47
C LYS A 210 -12.40 -1.88 9.38
N GLY A 211 -13.04 -1.55 10.51
CA GLY A 211 -13.63 -2.51 11.41
C GLY A 211 -12.64 -3.17 12.36
N LEU A 212 -13.11 -4.20 13.04
CA LEU A 212 -12.37 -4.89 14.10
C LEU A 212 -11.00 -5.42 13.67
N MET A 213 -10.94 -6.03 12.49
CA MET A 213 -9.75 -6.67 11.94
C MET A 213 -9.05 -5.84 10.87
N GLN A 214 -9.43 -4.56 10.72
CA GLN A 214 -8.81 -3.59 9.81
C GLN A 214 -8.64 -4.13 8.38
N ILE A 215 -9.75 -4.56 7.77
CA ILE A 215 -9.74 -5.06 6.40
C ILE A 215 -9.68 -3.88 5.43
N MET A 216 -8.75 -3.95 4.47
CA MET A 216 -8.65 -2.99 3.38
C MET A 216 -9.83 -3.14 2.41
N PRO A 217 -10.34 -2.04 1.82
CA PRO A 217 -11.41 -2.11 0.86
C PRO A 217 -11.16 -3.08 -0.32
N ALA A 218 -9.98 -3.06 -0.91
CA ALA A 218 -9.63 -3.99 -1.99
C ALA A 218 -9.61 -5.45 -1.52
N THR A 219 -9.17 -5.69 -0.29
CA THR A 219 -9.20 -7.03 0.32
C THR A 219 -10.63 -7.47 0.61
N ALA A 220 -11.51 -6.55 1.05
CA ALA A 220 -12.92 -6.84 1.26
C ALA A 220 -13.59 -7.33 -0.04
N ASP A 221 -13.33 -6.67 -1.16
CA ASP A 221 -13.84 -7.07 -2.48
C ASP A 221 -13.37 -8.49 -2.86
N LEU A 222 -12.08 -8.78 -2.70
CA LEU A 222 -11.51 -10.11 -2.98
C LEU A 222 -12.09 -11.22 -2.09
N LEU A 223 -12.46 -10.87 -0.86
CA LEU A 223 -13.03 -11.82 0.10
C LEU A 223 -14.55 -11.96 -0.04
N GLY A 224 -15.20 -11.09 -0.82
CA GLY A 224 -16.66 -11.02 -0.94
C GLY A 224 -17.34 -10.38 0.26
N LEU A 225 -16.63 -9.52 1.02
CA LEU A 225 -17.21 -8.73 2.11
C LEU A 225 -17.82 -7.44 1.54
N PRO A 226 -19.14 -7.24 1.60
CA PRO A 226 -19.76 -6.01 1.11
C PRO A 226 -19.20 -4.78 1.83
N ARG A 227 -19.00 -3.69 1.08
CA ARG A 227 -18.38 -2.46 1.58
C ARG A 227 -19.14 -1.81 2.74
N ASP A 228 -20.47 -1.92 2.74
CA ASP A 228 -21.36 -1.46 3.81
C ASP A 228 -21.31 -2.33 5.06
N LYS A 229 -20.82 -3.58 4.93
CA LYS A 229 -20.68 -4.55 6.02
C LYS A 229 -19.29 -4.59 6.66
N MET A 230 -18.36 -3.78 6.20
CA MET A 230 -17.00 -3.75 6.76
C MET A 230 -16.95 -3.36 8.24
N TYR A 231 -17.97 -2.70 8.77
CA TYR A 231 -18.10 -2.35 10.19
C TYR A 231 -18.93 -3.34 11.01
N ASP A 232 -19.55 -4.31 10.34
CA ASP A 232 -20.28 -5.37 11.01
C ASP A 232 -19.28 -6.31 11.71
N PRO A 233 -19.38 -6.52 13.03
CA PRO A 233 -18.39 -7.29 13.78
C PRO A 233 -18.23 -8.72 13.28
N GLU A 234 -19.33 -9.41 13.04
CA GLU A 234 -19.31 -10.81 12.62
C GLU A 234 -18.69 -10.96 11.23
N GLN A 235 -19.20 -10.20 10.26
CA GLN A 235 -18.76 -10.29 8.88
C GLN A 235 -17.30 -9.85 8.70
N ASN A 236 -16.86 -8.85 9.47
CA ASN A 236 -15.47 -8.40 9.47
C ASN A 236 -14.53 -9.47 10.02
N ILE A 237 -14.88 -10.13 11.15
CA ILE A 237 -14.10 -11.23 11.73
C ILE A 237 -14.11 -12.45 10.80
N ALA A 238 -15.25 -12.81 10.22
CA ALA A 238 -15.37 -13.92 9.27
C ALA A 238 -14.48 -13.70 8.03
N ALA A 239 -14.51 -12.50 7.44
CA ALA A 239 -13.66 -12.16 6.31
C ALA A 239 -12.16 -12.20 6.66
N ALA A 240 -11.78 -11.71 7.85
CA ALA A 240 -10.41 -11.81 8.32
C ALA A 240 -9.96 -13.26 8.51
N ALA A 241 -10.80 -14.12 9.08
CA ALA A 241 -10.51 -15.54 9.21
C ALA A 241 -10.33 -16.23 7.85
N LYS A 242 -11.16 -15.89 6.86
CA LYS A 242 -11.00 -16.36 5.47
C LYS A 242 -9.65 -15.92 4.89
N TYR A 243 -9.25 -14.67 5.10
CA TYR A 243 -7.95 -14.17 4.63
C TYR A 243 -6.77 -14.86 5.32
N LEU A 244 -6.85 -15.05 6.65
CA LEU A 244 -5.85 -15.79 7.40
C LEU A 244 -5.71 -17.23 6.88
N GLY A 245 -6.84 -17.89 6.56
CA GLY A 245 -6.83 -19.23 5.94
C GLY A 245 -6.12 -19.26 4.59
N GLN A 246 -6.36 -18.26 3.74
CA GLN A 246 -5.65 -18.13 2.46
C GLN A 246 -4.14 -17.91 2.64
N LEU A 247 -3.74 -17.16 3.66
CA LEU A 247 -2.32 -16.97 3.98
C LEU A 247 -1.69 -18.25 4.55
N GLU A 248 -2.41 -19.00 5.38
CA GLU A 248 -1.98 -20.34 5.86
C GLU A 248 -1.69 -21.29 4.70
N GLU A 249 -2.57 -21.32 3.68
CA GLU A 249 -2.39 -22.13 2.47
C GLU A 249 -1.16 -21.68 1.67
N LYS A 250 -1.03 -20.39 1.44
CA LYS A 250 0.12 -19.81 0.70
C LYS A 250 1.46 -20.03 1.41
N LEU A 251 1.47 -20.28 2.71
CA LEU A 251 2.64 -20.50 3.56
C LEU A 251 2.75 -21.97 4.03
N SER A 252 2.07 -22.91 3.36
CA SER A 252 2.02 -24.33 3.72
C SER A 252 3.38 -25.05 3.65
N ASP A 253 4.34 -24.49 2.92
CA ASP A 253 5.75 -24.91 2.90
C ASP A 253 6.43 -24.80 4.27
N ILE A 254 5.96 -23.91 5.16
CA ILE A 254 6.44 -23.82 6.54
C ILE A 254 5.71 -24.86 7.39
N ARG A 255 6.34 -26.02 7.58
CA ARG A 255 5.69 -27.19 8.25
C ARG A 255 5.40 -26.95 9.73
N ASN A 256 6.27 -26.22 10.44
CA ASN A 256 6.04 -25.88 11.85
C ASN A 256 4.91 -24.86 11.96
N ARG A 257 3.81 -25.24 12.61
CA ARG A 257 2.61 -24.40 12.72
C ARG A 257 2.85 -23.14 13.54
N VAL A 258 3.67 -23.21 14.60
CA VAL A 258 3.97 -22.03 15.42
C VAL A 258 4.76 -21.01 14.62
N GLU A 259 5.75 -21.47 13.85
CA GLU A 259 6.49 -20.62 12.93
C GLU A 259 5.57 -20.07 11.84
N ARG A 260 4.83 -20.92 11.15
CA ARG A 260 3.91 -20.49 10.08
C ARG A 260 2.94 -19.40 10.55
N THR A 261 2.39 -19.52 11.76
CA THR A 261 1.52 -18.50 12.35
C THR A 261 2.22 -17.13 12.42
N ASN A 262 3.51 -17.08 12.76
CA ASN A 262 4.26 -15.82 12.78
C ASN A 262 4.35 -15.21 11.37
N PHE A 263 4.63 -16.03 10.36
CA PHE A 263 4.67 -15.60 8.96
C PHE A 263 3.30 -15.17 8.43
N VAL A 264 2.22 -15.83 8.85
CA VAL A 264 0.85 -15.44 8.50
C VAL A 264 0.51 -14.07 9.09
N LEU A 265 0.81 -13.84 10.38
CA LEU A 265 0.62 -12.54 11.03
C LEU A 265 1.45 -11.44 10.33
N ALA A 266 2.71 -11.74 10.02
CA ALA A 266 3.58 -10.82 9.30
C ALA A 266 3.04 -10.50 7.90
N SER A 267 2.54 -11.50 7.18
CA SER A 267 1.95 -11.35 5.84
C SER A 267 0.63 -10.58 5.86
N TYR A 268 -0.17 -10.73 6.91
CA TYR A 268 -1.40 -9.97 7.09
C TYR A 268 -1.13 -8.46 7.21
N ASN A 269 -0.09 -8.10 7.95
CA ASN A 269 0.27 -6.70 8.19
C ASN A 269 1.13 -6.11 7.06
N GLY A 270 2.19 -6.80 6.64
CA GLY A 270 3.21 -6.28 5.73
C GLY A 270 3.13 -6.80 4.29
N GLY A 271 2.16 -7.69 4.02
CA GLY A 271 1.99 -8.29 2.69
C GLY A 271 2.89 -9.51 2.46
N ILE A 272 2.29 -10.58 1.94
CA ILE A 272 2.98 -11.87 1.74
C ILE A 272 4.18 -11.78 0.79
N HIS A 273 4.14 -10.87 -0.16
CA HIS A 273 5.19 -10.74 -1.18
C HIS A 273 6.50 -10.23 -0.56
N HIS A 274 6.46 -9.21 0.28
CA HIS A 274 7.64 -8.74 1.02
C HIS A 274 8.17 -9.78 2.01
N ILE A 275 7.27 -10.55 2.65
CA ILE A 275 7.69 -11.64 3.54
C ILE A 275 8.41 -12.73 2.75
N ARG A 276 7.94 -13.07 1.53
CA ARG A 276 8.63 -14.00 0.63
C ARG A 276 9.99 -13.49 0.17
N ASP A 277 10.11 -12.19 -0.08
CA ASP A 277 11.41 -11.56 -0.39
C ASP A 277 12.39 -11.68 0.79
N ALA A 278 11.93 -11.41 2.02
CA ALA A 278 12.74 -11.59 3.23
C ALA A 278 13.16 -13.06 3.45
N MET A 279 12.26 -14.02 3.17
CA MET A 279 12.59 -15.47 3.22
C MET A 279 13.66 -15.83 2.18
N ALA A 280 13.59 -15.28 0.97
CA ALA A 280 14.56 -15.52 -0.10
C ALA A 280 15.95 -14.98 0.29
N LEU A 281 16.00 -13.76 0.84
CA LEU A 281 17.24 -13.16 1.36
C LEU A 281 17.85 -14.00 2.49
N ALA A 282 17.03 -14.42 3.46
CA ALA A 282 17.47 -15.27 4.57
C ALA A 282 18.08 -16.59 4.05
N LYS A 283 17.40 -17.24 3.10
CA LYS A 283 17.89 -18.47 2.46
C LYS A 283 19.21 -18.26 1.73
N ARG A 284 19.36 -17.17 0.97
CA ARG A 284 20.60 -16.82 0.28
C ARG A 284 21.77 -16.71 1.26
N ASP A 285 21.54 -16.09 2.42
CA ASP A 285 22.57 -15.85 3.45
C ASP A 285 22.74 -17.06 4.39
N GLY A 286 22.25 -18.25 4.01
CA GLY A 286 22.43 -19.51 4.77
C GLY A 286 21.57 -19.61 6.03
N LYS A 287 20.56 -18.76 6.20
CA LYS A 287 19.60 -18.80 7.29
C LYS A 287 18.42 -19.71 6.96
N ASN A 288 17.72 -20.20 7.99
CA ASN A 288 16.51 -20.98 7.77
C ASN A 288 15.32 -20.08 7.39
N PRO A 289 14.82 -20.14 6.12
CA PRO A 289 13.73 -19.29 5.66
C PRO A 289 12.37 -19.61 6.31
N HIS A 290 12.28 -20.65 7.12
CA HIS A 290 11.07 -21.10 7.79
C HIS A 290 11.10 -20.85 9.31
N VAL A 291 12.07 -20.10 9.82
CA VAL A 291 12.19 -19.70 11.22
C VAL A 291 12.03 -18.18 11.32
N TRP A 292 10.96 -17.74 11.97
CA TRP A 292 10.58 -16.32 12.04
C TRP A 292 11.68 -15.45 12.65
N ARG A 293 12.34 -15.91 13.70
CA ARG A 293 13.43 -15.17 14.34
C ARG A 293 14.56 -14.83 13.36
N GLU A 294 14.87 -15.75 12.44
CA GLU A 294 15.90 -15.54 11.44
C GLU A 294 15.41 -14.63 10.30
N VAL A 295 14.17 -14.84 9.83
CA VAL A 295 13.61 -14.06 8.71
C VAL A 295 13.21 -12.65 9.13
N SER A 296 12.79 -12.43 10.37
CA SER A 296 12.40 -11.09 10.84
C SER A 296 13.54 -10.06 10.75
N GLU A 297 14.80 -10.50 10.85
CA GLU A 297 15.96 -9.65 10.61
C GLU A 297 16.01 -9.14 9.16
N TYR A 298 15.64 -9.99 8.20
CA TYR A 298 15.59 -9.61 6.78
C TYR A 298 14.37 -8.77 6.44
N VAL A 299 13.27 -8.95 7.14
CA VAL A 299 12.12 -8.03 7.06
C VAL A 299 12.56 -6.61 7.44
N LEU A 300 13.38 -6.45 8.50
CA LEU A 300 13.97 -5.16 8.88
C LEU A 300 14.95 -4.63 7.82
N LYS A 301 15.78 -5.51 7.26
CA LYS A 301 16.80 -5.18 6.25
C LYS A 301 16.19 -4.71 4.93
N LEU A 302 14.93 -5.10 4.59
CA LEU A 302 14.23 -4.58 3.41
C LEU A 302 13.97 -3.07 3.44
N ALA A 303 14.26 -2.38 4.54
CA ALA A 303 14.28 -0.91 4.60
C ALA A 303 15.60 -0.29 4.07
N SER A 304 16.64 -1.09 3.81
CA SER A 304 17.97 -0.61 3.38
C SER A 304 18.20 -0.86 1.89
N PRO A 305 18.78 0.11 1.15
CA PRO A 305 19.01 0.00 -0.29
C PRO A 305 19.79 -1.24 -0.73
N GLN A 306 20.75 -1.66 0.09
CA GLN A 306 21.57 -2.86 -0.13
C GLN A 306 20.70 -4.14 -0.25
N TYR A 307 19.54 -4.19 0.42
CA TYR A 307 18.67 -5.35 0.44
C TYR A 307 17.46 -5.21 -0.46
N TYR A 308 16.77 -4.06 -0.47
CA TYR A 308 15.60 -3.93 -1.32
C TYR A 308 15.94 -3.79 -2.83
N ASN A 309 17.17 -3.40 -3.18
CA ASN A 309 17.67 -3.40 -4.56
C ASN A 309 18.39 -4.72 -4.95
N ASP A 310 18.43 -5.71 -4.05
CA ASP A 310 19.05 -7.00 -4.35
C ASP A 310 18.25 -7.72 -5.44
N PRO A 311 18.93 -8.33 -6.45
CA PRO A 311 18.25 -9.00 -7.58
C PRO A 311 17.27 -10.11 -7.18
N ILE A 312 17.43 -10.71 -5.97
CA ILE A 312 16.54 -11.75 -5.48
C ILE A 312 15.20 -11.17 -4.95
N VAL A 313 15.20 -9.89 -4.59
CA VAL A 313 14.03 -9.16 -4.08
C VAL A 313 13.17 -8.72 -5.26
N LYS A 314 11.90 -9.08 -5.23
CA LYS A 314 10.96 -8.83 -6.33
C LYS A 314 10.03 -7.65 -6.08
N HIS A 315 9.79 -7.32 -4.80
CA HIS A 315 8.80 -6.34 -4.39
C HIS A 315 9.43 -5.09 -3.75
N GLY A 316 10.76 -5.05 -3.65
CA GLY A 316 11.53 -3.86 -3.29
C GLY A 316 11.41 -3.44 -1.82
N TYR A 317 11.33 -2.14 -1.60
CA TYR A 317 11.37 -1.51 -0.28
C TYR A 317 10.18 -1.85 0.61
N MET A 318 10.45 -2.14 1.90
CA MET A 318 9.46 -2.37 2.94
C MET A 318 9.84 -1.70 4.26
N ARG A 319 8.87 -1.07 4.94
CA ARG A 319 9.02 -0.58 6.32
C ARG A 319 8.84 -1.71 7.33
N GLY A 320 9.79 -2.63 7.37
CA GLY A 320 9.68 -3.90 8.09
C GLY A 320 9.53 -3.80 9.61
N SER A 321 9.97 -2.69 10.24
CA SER A 321 9.93 -2.53 11.71
C SER A 321 8.50 -2.66 12.29
N GLU A 322 7.50 -2.16 11.60
CA GLU A 322 6.11 -2.25 12.04
C GLU A 322 5.58 -3.67 12.03
N THR A 323 5.94 -4.41 10.99
CA THR A 323 5.51 -5.81 10.85
C THR A 323 6.16 -6.71 11.89
N VAL A 324 7.45 -6.49 12.18
CA VAL A 324 8.15 -7.24 13.25
C VAL A 324 7.54 -6.93 14.61
N ASP A 325 7.32 -5.65 14.91
CA ASP A 325 6.64 -5.20 16.14
C ASP A 325 5.20 -5.73 16.25
N TYR A 326 4.47 -5.77 15.13
CA TYR A 326 3.12 -6.29 15.08
C TYR A 326 3.05 -7.75 15.52
N VAL A 327 3.90 -8.60 14.95
CA VAL A 327 3.99 -10.02 15.32
C VAL A 327 4.37 -10.16 16.80
N ALA A 328 5.38 -9.43 17.27
CA ALA A 328 5.83 -9.49 18.66
C ALA A 328 4.71 -9.10 19.65
N LYS A 329 4.01 -7.99 19.40
CA LYS A 329 2.91 -7.50 20.26
C LYS A 329 1.73 -8.46 20.31
N ILE A 330 1.37 -9.08 19.17
CA ILE A 330 0.29 -10.07 19.14
C ILE A 330 0.68 -11.32 19.92
N ARG A 331 1.91 -11.83 19.74
CA ARG A 331 2.39 -13.00 20.46
C ARG A 331 2.43 -12.76 21.97
N GLN A 332 2.95 -11.62 22.41
CA GLN A 332 2.96 -11.23 23.80
C GLN A 332 1.54 -11.16 24.38
N ARG A 333 0.60 -10.54 23.67
CA ARG A 333 -0.80 -10.43 24.11
C ARG A 333 -1.48 -11.79 24.15
N HIS A 334 -1.26 -12.63 23.15
CA HIS A 334 -1.77 -14.01 23.12
C HIS A 334 -1.31 -14.80 24.35
N GLN A 335 -0.02 -14.69 24.72
CA GLN A 335 0.48 -15.32 25.95
C GLN A 335 -0.28 -14.82 27.19
N GLY A 336 -0.58 -13.51 27.26
CA GLY A 336 -1.41 -12.96 28.32
C GLY A 336 -2.86 -13.50 28.36
N TYR A 337 -3.38 -13.89 27.22
CA TYR A 337 -4.73 -14.48 27.09
C TYR A 337 -4.79 -16.00 27.31
N MET A 338 -3.66 -16.71 27.33
CA MET A 338 -3.62 -18.17 27.49
C MET A 338 -4.24 -18.66 28.82
N GLY A 339 -4.25 -17.83 29.87
CA GLY A 339 -4.92 -18.13 31.14
C GLY A 339 -6.44 -17.99 31.13
N VAL A 340 -7.01 -17.46 30.05
CA VAL A 340 -8.44 -17.24 29.89
C VAL A 340 -9.13 -18.54 29.47
N LYS A 341 -10.03 -19.07 30.30
CA LYS A 341 -10.85 -20.25 29.95
C LYS A 341 -11.84 -19.86 28.83
N SER A 342 -12.12 -20.78 27.91
CA SER A 342 -13.22 -20.57 26.94
C SER A 342 -14.53 -20.40 27.68
N PRO A 343 -15.31 -19.33 27.42
CA PRO A 343 -16.66 -19.23 27.97
C PRO A 343 -17.47 -20.46 27.52
N HIS A 344 -18.29 -21.02 28.41
CA HIS A 344 -19.21 -22.07 28.00
C HIS A 344 -20.12 -21.53 26.85
N MET A 345 -20.33 -22.36 25.81
CA MET A 345 -21.29 -22.07 24.74
C MET A 345 -22.69 -21.90 25.38
N GLY A 346 -23.13 -20.68 25.58
CA GLY A 346 -24.39 -20.34 26.24
C GLY A 346 -24.52 -18.88 26.60
N TYR A 347 -23.42 -18.12 26.52
CA TYR A 347 -23.46 -16.68 26.77
C TYR A 347 -23.89 -15.95 25.51
N HIS A 348 -25.19 -15.60 25.41
CA HIS A 348 -25.69 -14.58 24.50
C HIS A 348 -25.51 -13.23 25.23
N PRO A 349 -24.67 -12.31 24.74
CA PRO A 349 -24.60 -10.99 25.32
C PRO A 349 -25.97 -10.30 25.15
N SER A 350 -26.70 -10.13 26.25
CA SER A 350 -27.78 -9.18 26.30
C SER A 350 -27.25 -7.81 25.85
N GLN A 351 -28.06 -7.08 25.08
CA GLN A 351 -27.73 -5.75 24.54
C GLN A 351 -27.01 -4.86 25.57
N PRO A 352 -26.10 -3.99 25.14
CA PRO A 352 -25.35 -3.13 26.05
C PRO A 352 -26.31 -2.36 26.93
N ARG A 353 -26.25 -2.57 28.26
CA ARG A 353 -26.94 -1.73 29.22
C ARG A 353 -26.53 -0.28 28.92
N LYS A 354 -27.52 0.58 28.62
CA LYS A 354 -27.30 2.02 28.59
C LYS A 354 -26.60 2.40 29.90
N SER A 355 -25.42 2.98 29.78
CA SER A 355 -24.70 3.50 30.93
C SER A 355 -25.60 4.51 31.61
N GLU A 356 -26.11 4.17 32.80
CA GLU A 356 -26.65 5.17 33.71
C GLU A 356 -25.52 6.15 34.02
N LYS A 357 -25.74 7.42 33.64
CA LYS A 357 -24.87 8.51 34.03
C LYS A 357 -24.81 8.50 35.55
N ARG A 358 -23.68 8.07 36.13
CA ARG A 358 -23.37 8.37 37.52
C ARG A 358 -23.36 9.89 37.69
N LYS A 359 -24.37 10.42 38.36
CA LYS A 359 -24.37 11.81 38.80
C LYS A 359 -23.10 12.03 39.63
N SER A 360 -22.29 12.99 39.19
CA SER A 360 -21.15 13.46 39.95
C SER A 360 -21.66 14.01 41.27
N LYS A 361 -20.93 13.72 42.35
CA LYS A 361 -21.23 14.18 43.73
C LYS A 361 -20.91 15.67 43.95
N TYR A 362 -20.64 16.42 42.88
CA TYR A 362 -20.16 17.81 42.89
C TYR A 362 -20.99 18.77 42.02
N ASP A 363 -22.20 18.43 41.61
CA ASP A 363 -23.12 19.41 41.04
C ASP A 363 -23.94 20.03 42.17
N ILE A 364 -23.50 21.23 42.62
CA ILE A 364 -24.29 22.21 43.40
C ILE A 364 -24.81 23.23 42.40
#